data_8a293ccee6186ad0559c56e406cb1e04
#
_entry.id   8a293ccee6186ad0559c56e406cb1e04
#
_cell.length_a   1.000
_cell.length_b   1.000
_cell.length_c   1.000
_cell.angle_alpha   90.00
_cell.angle_beta   90.00
_cell.angle_gamma   90.00
#
_symmetry.space_group_name_H-M   'P 1'
#
loop_
_entity.id
_entity.type
_entity.pdbx_description
1 polymer ?
#
loop_
_entity_poly.entity_id
_entity_poly.type
_entity_poly.pdbx_seq_one_letter_code
_entity_poly.pdbx_strand_id
1 'polypeptide(L)'
;MIDNPEQVERLITRLQAALPVPARMTPELIVTLRSPEARMEISAACSIIAVHYAGDEGGIVCGLDVPAANDKAVYASITHLRFDPRIPVARDITAYQKHRLKRLRRQPSGPS
;
A
#
# COMPACT_ATOMS: atom_id res chain seq x y z
N MET A 1 -13.23 -5.03 -13.76
CA MET A 1 -12.54 -5.27 -12.49
C MET A 1 -11.03 -5.25 -12.71
N ILE A 2 -10.33 -4.39 -11.98
CA ILE A 2 -8.88 -4.22 -12.17
C ILE A 2 -8.11 -5.40 -11.57
N ASP A 3 -8.49 -5.80 -10.36
CA ASP A 3 -7.76 -6.82 -9.64
C ASP A 3 -8.37 -8.21 -9.84
N ASN A 4 -7.50 -9.23 -9.79
CA ASN A 4 -7.94 -10.63 -9.78
C ASN A 4 -8.44 -10.98 -8.37
N PRO A 5 -9.72 -11.37 -8.20
CA PRO A 5 -10.27 -11.63 -6.87
C PRO A 5 -9.53 -12.72 -6.09
N GLU A 6 -9.11 -13.78 -6.77
CA GLU A 6 -8.40 -14.88 -6.11
C GLU A 6 -7.03 -14.43 -5.62
N GLN A 7 -6.33 -13.63 -6.42
CA GLN A 7 -5.04 -13.08 -6.03
C GLN A 7 -5.18 -12.17 -4.82
N VAL A 8 -6.18 -11.28 -4.83
CA VAL A 8 -6.45 -10.37 -3.72
C VAL A 8 -6.75 -11.13 -2.43
N GLU A 9 -7.66 -12.09 -2.49
CA GLU A 9 -8.05 -12.87 -1.31
C GLU A 9 -6.84 -13.61 -0.72
N ARG A 10 -6.06 -14.25 -1.57
CA ARG A 10 -4.88 -14.98 -1.14
C ARG A 10 -3.85 -14.05 -0.48
N LEU A 11 -3.61 -12.90 -1.10
CA LEU A 11 -2.63 -11.96 -0.59
C LEU A 11 -3.09 -11.34 0.73
N ILE A 12 -4.35 -10.95 0.83
CA ILE A 12 -4.90 -10.40 2.08
C ILE A 12 -4.76 -11.43 3.21
N THR A 13 -5.09 -12.69 2.95
CA THR A 13 -4.95 -13.74 3.95
C THR A 13 -3.51 -13.87 4.43
N ARG A 14 -2.55 -13.85 3.51
CA ARG A 14 -1.13 -13.92 3.85
C ARG A 14 -0.66 -12.71 4.63
N LEU A 15 -1.10 -11.52 4.23
CA LEU A 15 -0.73 -10.29 4.93
C LEU A 15 -1.28 -10.28 6.35
N GLN A 16 -2.53 -10.65 6.53
CA GLN A 16 -3.14 -10.71 7.87
C GLN A 16 -2.41 -11.68 8.78
N ALA A 17 -1.94 -12.79 8.24
CA ALA A 17 -1.18 -13.77 9.02
C ALA A 17 0.23 -13.27 9.37
N ALA A 18 0.77 -12.33 8.60
CA ALA A 18 2.12 -11.82 8.78
C ALA A 18 2.20 -10.49 9.52
N LEU A 19 1.07 -9.86 9.85
CA LEU A 19 1.07 -8.55 10.51
C LEU A 19 1.77 -8.59 11.87
N PRO A 20 2.54 -7.54 12.22
CA PRO A 20 2.83 -6.36 11.45
C PRO A 20 3.90 -6.63 10.37
N VAL A 21 3.74 -6.00 9.20
CA VAL A 21 4.68 -6.18 8.09
C VAL A 21 5.48 -4.89 7.89
N PRO A 22 6.82 -4.94 7.99
CA PRO A 22 7.63 -3.76 7.76
C PRO A 22 7.57 -3.34 6.29
N ALA A 23 7.49 -2.03 6.07
CA ALA A 23 7.38 -1.46 4.74
C ALA A 23 8.07 -0.10 4.69
N ARG A 24 8.22 0.43 3.48
CA ARG A 24 8.72 1.78 3.26
C ARG A 24 7.75 2.52 2.36
N MET A 25 7.47 3.76 2.70
CA MET A 25 6.61 4.61 1.90
C MET A 25 7.39 5.15 0.71
N THR A 26 6.71 5.25 -0.45
CA THR A 26 7.32 5.91 -1.62
C THR A 26 7.42 7.41 -1.35
N PRO A 27 8.34 8.12 -2.05
CA PRO A 27 8.43 9.57 -1.91
C PRO A 27 7.12 10.29 -2.18
N GLU A 28 6.34 9.82 -3.15
CA GLU A 28 5.04 10.40 -3.49
C GLU A 28 4.07 10.31 -2.33
N LEU A 29 4.06 9.17 -1.65
CA LEU A 29 3.19 8.98 -0.49
C LEU A 29 3.60 9.89 0.67
N ILE A 30 4.90 10.02 0.91
CA ILE A 30 5.43 10.91 1.96
C ILE A 30 4.99 12.34 1.70
N VAL A 31 5.10 12.81 0.47
CA VAL A 31 4.68 14.17 0.09
C VAL A 31 3.17 14.35 0.34
N THR A 32 2.37 13.35 0.00
CA THR A 32 0.92 13.40 0.21
C THR A 32 0.56 13.51 1.70
N LEU A 33 1.30 12.81 2.56
CA LEU A 33 1.05 12.81 4.00
C LEU A 33 1.61 14.06 4.69
N ARG A 34 2.54 14.74 4.05
CA ARG A 34 3.17 15.92 4.61
C ARG A 34 2.21 17.10 4.61
N SER A 35 1.85 17.57 5.78
CA SER A 35 1.12 18.81 5.90
C SER A 35 2.09 19.98 5.72
N PRO A 36 1.71 21.04 4.98
CA PRO A 36 2.57 22.23 4.87
C PRO A 36 2.90 22.87 6.22
N GLU A 37 2.08 22.59 7.22
CA GLU A 37 2.26 23.12 8.59
C GLU A 37 3.13 22.22 9.44
N ALA A 38 3.34 20.97 9.04
CA ALA A 38 4.14 20.03 9.80
C ALA A 38 5.61 20.18 9.43
N ARG A 39 6.40 20.68 10.35
CA ARG A 39 7.85 20.78 10.21
C ARG A 39 8.55 19.45 10.49
N MET A 40 7.79 18.39 10.70
CA MET A 40 8.36 17.09 11.05
C MET A 40 8.66 16.29 9.80
N GLU A 41 9.88 15.77 9.75
CA GLU A 41 10.25 14.80 8.72
C GLU A 41 9.56 13.48 9.03
N ILE A 42 8.76 13.02 8.06
CA ILE A 42 8.14 11.72 8.17
C ILE A 42 9.15 10.68 7.69
N SER A 43 9.48 9.73 8.55
CA SER A 43 10.34 8.63 8.17
C SER A 43 9.67 7.79 7.08
N ALA A 44 10.46 7.34 6.09
CA ALA A 44 9.95 6.42 5.08
C ALA A 44 9.59 5.05 5.67
N ALA A 45 10.20 4.68 6.79
CA ALA A 45 9.94 3.40 7.43
C ALA A 45 8.59 3.39 8.13
N CYS A 46 7.81 2.33 7.92
CA CYS A 46 6.50 2.14 8.54
C CYS A 46 6.22 0.66 8.69
N SER A 47 5.11 0.33 9.35
CA SER A 47 4.65 -1.05 9.45
C SER A 47 3.19 -1.14 9.06
N ILE A 48 2.83 -2.18 8.31
CA ILE A 48 1.43 -2.48 8.02
C ILE A 48 0.83 -3.15 9.25
N ILE A 49 -0.24 -2.59 9.79
CA ILE A 49 -0.91 -3.12 10.97
C ILE A 49 -2.33 -3.58 10.69
N ALA A 50 -2.86 -3.26 9.51
CA ALA A 50 -4.18 -3.72 9.06
C ALA A 50 -4.22 -3.73 7.55
N VAL A 51 -5.06 -4.58 6.97
CA VAL A 51 -5.28 -4.62 5.52
C VAL A 51 -6.76 -4.82 5.24
N HIS A 52 -7.24 -4.20 4.16
CA HIS A 52 -8.59 -4.42 3.65
C HIS A 52 -8.63 -4.12 2.16
N TYR A 53 -9.69 -4.54 1.51
CA TYR A 53 -9.84 -4.35 0.07
C TYR A 53 -10.85 -3.24 -0.22
N ALA A 54 -10.45 -2.26 -1.02
CA ALA A 54 -11.27 -1.10 -1.37
C ALA A 54 -11.77 -1.13 -2.82
N GLY A 55 -11.64 -2.25 -3.51
CA GLY A 55 -12.11 -2.37 -4.90
C GLY A 55 -11.21 -1.66 -5.89
N ASP A 56 -11.79 -1.22 -7.01
CA ASP A 56 -11.00 -0.63 -8.09
C ASP A 56 -10.38 0.72 -7.72
N GLU A 57 -10.95 1.43 -6.76
CA GLU A 57 -10.48 2.76 -6.39
C GLU A 57 -9.21 2.76 -5.55
N GLY A 58 -8.90 1.68 -4.88
CA GLY A 58 -7.71 1.63 -4.02
C GLY A 58 -7.01 0.29 -3.99
N GLY A 59 -7.70 -0.77 -4.40
CA GLY A 59 -7.19 -2.12 -4.31
C GLY A 59 -7.00 -2.54 -2.86
N ILE A 60 -5.87 -3.16 -2.55
CA ILE A 60 -5.52 -3.51 -1.18
C ILE A 60 -5.02 -2.24 -0.48
N VAL A 61 -5.73 -1.85 0.57
CA VAL A 61 -5.42 -0.67 1.37
C VAL A 61 -4.84 -1.14 2.70
N CYS A 62 -3.76 -0.52 3.11
CA CYS A 62 -3.03 -0.85 4.31
C CYS A 62 -3.19 0.24 5.36
N GLY A 63 -3.51 -0.16 6.59
CA GLY A 63 -3.39 0.71 7.74
C GLY A 63 -1.94 0.70 8.20
N LEU A 64 -1.35 1.86 8.36
CA LEU A 64 0.07 2.00 8.63
C LEU A 64 0.31 2.58 10.02
N ASP A 65 1.31 2.04 10.70
CA ASP A 65 1.90 2.64 11.88
C ASP A 65 3.10 3.46 11.40
N VAL A 66 2.94 4.78 11.44
CA VAL A 66 3.98 5.72 11.01
C VAL A 66 4.45 6.49 12.25
N PRO A 67 5.69 6.29 12.70
CA PRO A 67 6.15 6.84 13.99
C PRO A 67 5.96 8.34 14.16
N ALA A 68 6.00 9.11 13.09
CA ALA A 68 5.89 10.56 13.15
C ALA A 68 4.47 11.08 12.92
N ALA A 69 3.48 10.22 12.85
CA ALA A 69 2.12 10.62 12.47
C ALA A 69 1.21 11.04 13.64
N ASN A 70 1.76 11.16 14.86
CA ASN A 70 1.02 11.66 16.05
C ASN A 70 -0.34 10.99 16.27
N ASP A 71 -0.37 9.66 16.34
CA ASP A 71 -1.58 8.86 16.61
C ASP A 71 -2.67 8.96 15.53
N LYS A 72 -2.40 9.62 14.43
CA LYS A 72 -3.36 9.65 13.32
C LYS A 72 -3.29 8.34 12.55
N ALA A 73 -4.46 7.79 12.25
CA ALA A 73 -4.54 6.62 11.38
C ALA A 73 -4.10 7.01 9.96
N VAL A 74 -3.13 6.29 9.42
CA VAL A 74 -2.65 6.50 8.06
C VAL A 74 -3.05 5.29 7.22
N TYR A 75 -3.73 5.53 6.11
CA TYR A 75 -4.14 4.48 5.19
C TYR A 75 -3.60 4.77 3.80
N ALA A 76 -3.11 3.75 3.14
CA ALA A 76 -2.56 3.90 1.80
C ALA A 76 -2.71 2.61 1.01
N SER A 77 -2.87 2.74 -0.31
CA SER A 77 -2.85 1.58 -1.18
C SER A 77 -1.47 0.91 -1.11
N ILE A 78 -1.47 -0.41 -1.13
CA ILE A 78 -0.22 -1.19 -1.09
C ILE A 78 0.68 -0.86 -2.29
N THR A 79 0.14 -0.31 -3.37
CA THR A 79 0.94 0.11 -4.53
C THR A 79 1.87 1.28 -4.23
N HIS A 80 1.63 2.01 -3.16
CA HIS A 80 2.47 3.14 -2.71
C HIS A 80 3.51 2.73 -1.68
N LEU A 81 3.70 1.44 -1.48
CA LEU A 81 4.65 0.92 -0.50
C LEU A 81 5.74 0.10 -1.19
N ARG A 82 6.90 0.02 -0.54
CA ARG A 82 8.02 -0.81 -0.97
C ARG A 82 8.37 -1.79 0.14
N PHE A 83 8.84 -2.96 -0.23
CA PHE A 83 9.10 -4.04 0.70
C PHE A 83 10.49 -4.62 0.47
N ASP A 84 11.12 -5.09 1.54
CA ASP A 84 12.36 -5.83 1.46
C ASP A 84 12.07 -7.16 0.75
N PRO A 85 12.78 -7.48 -0.36
CA PRO A 85 12.54 -8.73 -1.09
C PRO A 85 12.80 -9.99 -0.26
N ARG A 86 13.47 -9.89 0.88
CA ARG A 86 13.71 -11.02 1.77
C ARG A 86 12.48 -11.39 2.61
N ILE A 87 11.48 -10.51 2.69
CA ILE A 87 10.24 -10.83 3.41
C ILE A 87 9.46 -11.89 2.62
N PRO A 88 9.00 -12.99 3.25
CA PRO A 88 8.35 -14.08 2.51
C PRO A 88 7.15 -13.65 1.65
N VAL A 89 6.35 -12.69 2.12
CA VAL A 89 5.18 -12.22 1.39
C VAL A 89 5.52 -11.18 0.30
N ALA A 90 6.75 -10.69 0.25
CA ALA A 90 7.15 -9.61 -0.66
C ALA A 90 6.96 -9.98 -2.13
N ARG A 91 7.23 -11.23 -2.49
CA ARG A 91 7.05 -11.70 -3.87
C ARG A 91 5.60 -11.58 -4.33
N ASP A 92 4.67 -11.99 -3.49
CA ASP A 92 3.25 -11.91 -3.80
C ASP A 92 2.78 -10.46 -3.87
N ILE A 93 3.29 -9.62 -2.98
CA ILE A 93 2.99 -8.18 -2.99
C ILE A 93 3.49 -7.55 -4.29
N THR A 94 4.72 -7.84 -4.68
CA THR A 94 5.31 -7.29 -5.90
C THR A 94 4.51 -7.72 -7.14
N ALA A 95 4.12 -8.98 -7.21
CA ALA A 95 3.31 -9.48 -8.32
C ALA A 95 1.96 -8.75 -8.40
N TYR A 96 1.32 -8.54 -7.25
CA TYR A 96 0.07 -7.80 -7.19
C TYR A 96 0.24 -6.35 -7.63
N GLN A 97 1.27 -5.66 -7.11
CA GLN A 97 1.55 -4.27 -7.47
C GLN A 97 1.72 -4.11 -8.99
N LYS A 98 2.52 -4.98 -9.59
CA LYS A 98 2.76 -4.94 -11.05
C LYS A 98 1.49 -5.20 -11.84
N HIS A 99 0.71 -6.18 -11.42
CA HIS A 99 -0.55 -6.51 -12.08
C HIS A 99 -1.51 -5.31 -12.07
N ARG A 100 -1.68 -4.71 -10.90
CA ARG A 100 -2.59 -3.59 -10.73
C ARG A 100 -2.14 -2.37 -11.55
N LEU A 101 -0.87 -2.01 -11.48
CA LEU A 101 -0.35 -0.87 -12.24
C LEU A 101 -0.48 -1.09 -13.74
N LYS A 102 -0.24 -2.31 -14.21
CA LYS A 102 -0.41 -2.65 -15.62
C LYS A 102 -1.87 -2.52 -16.06
N ARG A 103 -2.81 -2.99 -15.24
CA ARG A 103 -4.25 -2.88 -15.54
C ARG A 103 -4.72 -1.44 -15.52
N LEU A 104 -4.24 -0.62 -14.60
CA LEU A 104 -4.57 0.78 -14.53
C LEU A 104 -4.09 1.54 -15.77
N ARG A 105 -2.92 1.21 -16.30
CA ARG A 105 -2.40 1.81 -17.52
C ARG A 105 -3.22 1.46 -18.75
N ARG A 106 -3.80 0.27 -18.79
CA ARG A 106 -4.62 -0.21 -19.90
C ARG A 106 -6.05 0.27 -19.84
N GLN A 107 -6.48 0.74 -18.70
CA GLN A 107 -7.82 1.26 -18.55
C GLN A 107 -7.93 2.53 -19.40
N PRO A 108 -8.92 2.61 -20.32
CA PRO A 108 -9.12 3.87 -21.01
C PRO A 108 -9.38 4.92 -19.95
N SER A 109 -8.48 5.88 -19.90
CA SER A 109 -8.70 7.04 -19.06
C SER A 109 -10.01 7.65 -19.48
N GLY A 110 -10.97 7.70 -18.59
CA GLY A 110 -12.30 8.23 -18.70
C GLY A 110 -12.73 8.95 -19.97
N PRO A 111 -13.85 9.58 -20.04
CA PRO A 111 -14.27 10.20 -21.29
C PRO A 111 -13.23 11.24 -21.61
N SER A 112 -12.27 10.73 -22.25
CA SER A 112 -11.26 11.60 -22.83
C SER A 112 -11.91 12.31 -24.00
#